data_5844451de67fa70b8a86802ef41d7ecb
#
_entry.id   5844451de67fa70b8a86802ef41d7ecb
#
_cell.length_a   1.000
_cell.length_b   1.000
_cell.length_c   1.000
_cell.angle_alpha   90.00
_cell.angle_beta   90.00
_cell.angle_gamma   90.00
#
_symmetry.space_group_name_H-M   'P 1'
#
loop_
_entity.id
_entity.type
_entity.pdbx_description
1 polymer ?
#
loop_
_entity_poly.entity_id
_entity_poly.type
_entity_poly.pdbx_seq_one_letter_code
_entity_poly.pdbx_strand_id
1 'polypeptide(L)'
;MVVTEKCDVYSFGVVALEILMGIHPGELLTSLSSSSTQHVMLSEILDQRLPPPNPMVAQDIFFAATIAFACLRTKAKSRPTMKWVSQEFLSHRKPLANPLHTVSLWQLKNQETHMMGDRKTQS
;
A
#
# COMPACT_ATOMS: atom_id res chain seq x y z
N MET A 1 6.01 25.90 -5.43
CA MET A 1 5.41 24.61 -5.12
C MET A 1 4.51 24.69 -3.89
N VAL A 2 3.36 24.11 -3.97
CA VAL A 2 2.43 24.12 -2.85
C VAL A 2 2.55 22.80 -2.10
N VAL A 3 2.91 22.89 -0.82
CA VAL A 3 2.96 21.70 0.04
C VAL A 3 1.55 21.51 0.60
N THR A 4 0.97 20.35 0.33
CA THR A 4 -0.38 20.05 0.76
C THR A 4 -0.39 18.80 1.64
N GLU A 5 -1.53 18.57 2.27
CA GLU A 5 -1.77 17.35 3.03
C GLU A 5 -1.46 16.10 2.20
N LYS A 6 -1.75 16.16 0.89
CA LYS A 6 -1.52 15.01 0.01
C LYS A 6 -0.04 14.71 -0.23
N CYS A 7 0.82 15.69 -0.06
CA CYS A 7 2.27 15.46 -0.11
C CYS A 7 2.71 14.66 1.13
N ASP A 8 2.14 14.95 2.28
CA ASP A 8 2.44 14.22 3.51
C ASP A 8 1.94 12.78 3.41
N VAL A 9 0.79 12.60 2.78
CA VAL A 9 0.24 11.26 2.55
C VAL A 9 1.20 10.44 1.68
N TYR A 10 1.70 11.05 0.62
CA TYR A 10 2.66 10.37 -0.24
C TYR A 10 3.92 9.98 0.54
N SER A 11 4.45 10.92 1.33
CA SER A 11 5.64 10.65 2.14
C SER A 11 5.41 9.51 3.12
N PHE A 12 4.23 9.44 3.71
CA PHE A 12 3.88 8.33 4.59
C PHE A 12 3.92 7.00 3.83
N GLY A 13 3.38 6.99 2.60
CA GLY A 13 3.40 5.79 1.76
C GLY A 13 4.81 5.32 1.47
N VAL A 14 5.71 6.27 1.18
CA VAL A 14 7.13 5.93 0.93
C VAL A 14 7.75 5.29 2.15
N VAL A 15 7.55 5.88 3.32
CA VAL A 15 8.10 5.35 4.57
C VAL A 15 7.54 3.96 4.88
N ALA A 16 6.24 3.79 4.70
CA ALA A 16 5.60 2.50 4.95
C ALA A 16 6.18 1.42 4.04
N LEU A 17 6.34 1.75 2.77
CA LEU A 17 6.89 0.81 1.80
C LEU A 17 8.35 0.49 2.12
N GLU A 18 9.11 1.50 2.54
CA GLU A 18 10.50 1.33 2.94
C GLU A 18 10.62 0.34 4.10
N ILE A 19 9.72 0.44 5.07
CA ILE A 19 9.70 -0.48 6.20
C ILE A 19 9.42 -1.90 5.74
N LEU A 20 8.46 -2.07 4.84
CA LEU A 20 8.10 -3.39 4.33
C LEU A 20 9.23 -4.01 3.52
N MET A 21 9.95 -3.21 2.76
CA MET A 21 11.01 -3.70 1.89
C MET A 21 12.35 -3.82 2.60
N GLY A 22 12.55 -3.07 3.66
CA GLY A 22 13.82 -3.01 4.35
C GLY A 22 14.89 -2.20 3.62
N ILE A 23 14.54 -1.58 2.51
CA ILE A 23 15.43 -0.73 1.72
C ILE A 23 14.62 0.42 1.13
N HIS A 24 15.31 1.45 0.67
CA HIS A 24 14.63 2.57 0.01
C HIS A 24 14.02 2.11 -1.32
N PRO A 25 12.73 2.43 -1.56
CA PRO A 25 11.99 1.91 -2.71
C PRO A 25 12.13 2.73 -3.99
N GLY A 26 13.23 3.44 -4.19
CA GLY A 26 13.39 4.39 -5.29
C GLY A 26 13.02 3.85 -6.67
N GLU A 27 13.62 2.72 -7.06
CA GLU A 27 13.36 2.16 -8.38
C GLU A 27 11.92 1.68 -8.52
N LEU A 28 11.38 1.10 -7.46
CA LEU A 28 9.99 0.64 -7.48
C LEU A 28 9.05 1.81 -7.64
N LEU A 29 9.30 2.91 -6.95
CA LEU A 29 8.45 4.10 -7.06
C LEU A 29 8.41 4.61 -8.50
N THR A 30 9.55 4.62 -9.15
CA THR A 30 9.65 5.04 -10.54
C THR A 30 8.82 4.13 -11.45
N SER A 31 8.81 2.84 -11.15
CA SER A 31 8.13 1.83 -11.98
C SER A 31 6.62 1.78 -11.76
N LEU A 32 6.13 2.31 -10.66
CA LEU A 32 4.70 2.14 -10.31
C LEU A 32 3.74 2.77 -11.32
N SER A 33 4.19 3.76 -12.05
CA SER A 33 3.35 4.41 -13.06
C SER A 33 3.34 3.65 -14.38
N SER A 34 4.17 2.63 -14.53
CA SER A 34 4.25 1.85 -15.76
C SER A 34 3.64 0.46 -15.56
N SER A 35 3.44 -0.25 -16.66
CA SER A 35 2.93 -1.61 -16.59
C SER A 35 3.99 -2.63 -16.20
N SER A 36 5.24 -2.20 -16.02
CA SER A 36 6.32 -3.12 -15.71
C SER A 36 6.17 -3.80 -14.35
N THR A 37 5.36 -3.24 -13.44
CA THR A 37 5.11 -3.83 -12.13
C THR A 37 3.97 -4.85 -12.13
N GLN A 38 3.35 -5.05 -13.28
CA GLN A 38 2.15 -5.88 -13.39
C GLN A 38 2.36 -7.31 -12.89
N HIS A 39 3.54 -7.86 -13.12
CA HIS A 39 3.87 -9.23 -12.75
C HIS A 39 4.69 -9.37 -11.48
N VAL A 40 4.99 -8.26 -10.82
CA VAL A 40 5.76 -8.30 -9.58
C VAL A 40 4.83 -8.65 -8.43
N MET A 41 5.23 -9.63 -7.63
CA MET A 41 4.43 -10.06 -6.48
C MET A 41 4.85 -9.31 -5.23
N LEU A 42 3.90 -9.10 -4.32
CA LEU A 42 4.18 -8.42 -3.07
C LEU A 42 5.29 -9.12 -2.29
N SER A 43 5.25 -10.44 -2.22
CA SER A 43 6.25 -11.19 -1.46
C SER A 43 7.67 -11.00 -2.00
N GLU A 44 7.81 -10.65 -3.28
CA GLU A 44 9.13 -10.45 -3.87
C GLU A 44 9.80 -9.16 -3.39
N ILE A 45 9.01 -8.17 -3.02
CA ILE A 45 9.58 -6.88 -2.58
C ILE A 45 9.75 -6.78 -1.07
N LEU A 46 9.16 -7.69 -0.30
CA LEU A 46 9.29 -7.68 1.14
C LEU A 46 10.72 -7.96 1.57
N ASP A 47 11.06 -7.50 2.76
CA ASP A 47 12.39 -7.67 3.32
C ASP A 47 12.74 -9.16 3.44
N GLN A 48 13.65 -9.61 2.59
CA GLN A 48 14.02 -11.03 2.50
C GLN A 48 14.87 -11.51 3.68
N ARG A 49 15.31 -10.58 4.53
CA ARG A 49 16.08 -10.93 5.72
C ARG A 49 15.22 -11.51 6.83
N LEU A 50 13.91 -11.30 6.73
CA LEU A 50 12.97 -11.77 7.74
C LEU A 50 12.41 -13.13 7.34
N PRO A 51 12.03 -13.97 8.34
CA PRO A 51 11.42 -15.26 8.03
C PRO A 51 10.05 -15.06 7.40
N PRO A 52 9.54 -16.09 6.72
CA PRO A 52 8.18 -16.02 6.16
C PRO A 52 7.17 -15.70 7.26
N PRO A 53 6.22 -14.80 7.03
CA PRO A 53 5.26 -14.41 8.05
C PRO A 53 4.23 -15.49 8.32
N ASN A 54 3.78 -15.58 9.58
CA ASN A 54 2.64 -16.42 9.90
C ASN A 54 1.36 -15.75 9.37
N PRO A 55 0.22 -16.46 9.37
CA PRO A 55 -1.01 -15.90 8.79
C PRO A 55 -1.45 -14.55 9.37
N MET A 56 -1.27 -14.34 10.68
CA MET A 56 -1.66 -13.06 11.28
C MET A 56 -0.77 -11.92 10.81
N VAL A 57 0.53 -12.17 10.77
CA VAL A 57 1.47 -11.16 10.30
C VAL A 57 1.29 -10.91 8.81
N ALA A 58 1.02 -11.97 8.04
CA ALA A 58 0.75 -11.82 6.61
C ALA A 58 -0.45 -10.92 6.36
N GLN A 59 -1.48 -11.05 7.18
CA GLN A 59 -2.67 -10.19 7.11
C GLN A 59 -2.31 -8.73 7.34
N ASP A 60 -1.50 -8.48 8.37
CA ASP A 60 -1.07 -7.12 8.68
C ASP A 60 -0.19 -6.53 7.56
N ILE A 61 0.68 -7.35 6.99
CA ILE A 61 1.53 -6.92 5.86
C ILE A 61 0.67 -6.55 4.66
N PHE A 62 -0.30 -7.39 4.33
CA PHE A 62 -1.19 -7.11 3.20
C PHE A 62 -1.94 -5.81 3.42
N PHE A 63 -2.47 -5.61 4.61
CA PHE A 63 -3.20 -4.41 4.94
C PHE A 63 -2.30 -3.17 4.83
N ALA A 64 -1.13 -3.24 5.45
CA ALA A 64 -0.18 -2.12 5.41
C ALA A 64 0.24 -1.80 3.97
N ALA A 65 0.48 -2.82 3.15
CA ALA A 65 0.86 -2.61 1.76
C ALA A 65 -0.28 -1.97 0.98
N THR A 66 -1.51 -2.39 1.21
CA THR A 66 -2.67 -1.80 0.54
C THR A 66 -2.77 -0.32 0.85
N ILE A 67 -2.61 0.05 2.11
CA ILE A 67 -2.67 1.46 2.52
C ILE A 67 -1.49 2.23 1.91
N ALA A 68 -0.29 1.65 1.94
CA ALA A 68 0.88 2.31 1.37
C ALA A 68 0.69 2.63 -0.11
N PHE A 69 0.18 1.68 -0.88
CA PHE A 69 -0.04 1.90 -2.32
C PHE A 69 -1.14 2.92 -2.58
N ALA A 70 -2.15 2.99 -1.72
CA ALA A 70 -3.16 4.04 -1.84
C ALA A 70 -2.52 5.42 -1.66
N CYS A 71 -1.60 5.53 -0.72
CA CYS A 71 -0.91 6.79 -0.43
C CYS A 71 0.06 7.19 -1.55
N LEU A 72 0.53 6.22 -2.34
CA LEU A 72 1.54 6.45 -3.36
C LEU A 72 0.98 6.75 -4.75
N ARG A 73 -0.33 6.92 -4.86
CA ARG A 73 -0.94 7.22 -6.17
C ARG A 73 -0.32 8.48 -6.75
N THR A 74 -0.08 8.45 -8.05
CA THR A 74 0.55 9.57 -8.73
C THR A 74 -0.30 10.83 -8.70
N LYS A 75 -1.62 10.69 -8.82
CA LYS A 75 -2.52 11.83 -8.75
C LYS A 75 -2.86 12.13 -7.29
N ALA A 76 -2.50 13.33 -6.85
CA ALA A 76 -2.73 13.72 -5.46
C ALA A 76 -4.21 13.58 -5.07
N LYS A 77 -5.11 13.93 -5.97
CA LYS A 77 -6.55 13.84 -5.70
C LYS A 77 -7.01 12.43 -5.38
N SER A 78 -6.31 11.43 -5.90
CA SER A 78 -6.68 10.03 -5.72
C SER A 78 -6.15 9.44 -4.42
N ARG A 79 -5.27 10.16 -3.72
CA ARG A 79 -4.72 9.70 -2.46
C ARG A 79 -5.71 9.89 -1.33
N PRO A 80 -5.72 8.99 -0.34
CA PRO A 80 -6.56 9.19 0.84
C PRO A 80 -6.06 10.36 1.69
N THR A 81 -6.81 10.69 2.73
CA THR A 81 -6.37 11.66 3.73
C THR A 81 -5.64 10.91 4.84
N MET A 82 -4.81 11.62 5.60
CA MET A 82 -4.18 11.00 6.77
C MET A 82 -5.21 10.58 7.81
N LYS A 83 -6.32 11.31 7.89
CA LYS A 83 -7.41 10.94 8.77
C LYS A 83 -7.96 9.57 8.40
N TRP A 84 -8.19 9.33 7.11
CA TRP A 84 -8.66 8.04 6.64
C TRP A 84 -7.65 6.93 6.94
N VAL A 85 -6.37 7.21 6.67
CA VAL A 85 -5.29 6.24 6.93
C VAL A 85 -5.27 5.86 8.40
N SER A 86 -5.31 6.86 9.26
CA SER A 86 -5.30 6.65 10.71
C SER A 86 -6.49 5.80 11.16
N GLN A 87 -7.66 6.11 10.65
CA GLN A 87 -8.88 5.38 11.01
C GLN A 87 -8.81 3.93 10.56
N GLU A 88 -8.23 3.68 9.37
CA GLU A 88 -8.11 2.32 8.87
C GLU A 88 -7.18 1.48 9.73
N PHE A 89 -6.05 2.04 10.15
CA PHE A 89 -5.13 1.32 11.02
C PHE A 89 -5.72 1.02 12.38
N LEU A 90 -6.61 1.89 12.86
CA LEU A 90 -7.23 1.70 14.17
C LEU A 90 -8.35 0.65 14.15
N SER A 91 -9.06 0.54 13.03
CA SER A 91 -10.29 -0.24 12.99
C SER A 91 -10.22 -1.52 12.17
N HIS A 92 -9.27 -1.62 11.27
CA HIS A 92 -9.29 -2.70 10.28
C HIS A 92 -8.70 -4.00 10.80
N ARG A 93 -9.42 -5.09 10.59
CA ARG A 93 -8.97 -6.45 10.94
C ARG A 93 -9.68 -7.47 10.05
N LYS A 94 -9.40 -7.43 8.75
CA LYS A 94 -9.98 -8.41 7.84
C LYS A 94 -9.00 -9.54 7.58
N PRO A 95 -9.46 -10.80 7.61
CA PRO A 95 -8.59 -11.91 7.24
C PRO A 95 -8.12 -11.79 5.80
N LEU A 96 -6.90 -12.24 5.54
CA LEU A 96 -6.38 -12.29 4.19
C LEU A 96 -7.06 -13.44 3.45
N ALA A 97 -7.72 -13.13 2.33
CA ALA A 97 -8.47 -14.12 1.56
C ALA A 97 -7.57 -15.11 0.85
N ASN A 98 -6.42 -14.67 0.39
CA ASN A 98 -5.47 -15.50 -0.35
C ASN A 98 -4.10 -15.46 0.33
N PRO A 99 -3.27 -16.50 0.11
CA PRO A 99 -1.91 -16.47 0.65
C PRO A 99 -1.15 -15.23 0.17
N LEU A 100 -0.32 -14.69 1.05
CA LEU A 100 0.41 -13.47 0.76
C LEU A 100 1.23 -13.57 -0.53
N HIS A 101 1.82 -14.73 -0.79
CA HIS A 101 2.67 -14.92 -1.97
C HIS A 101 1.91 -14.89 -3.29
N THR A 102 0.57 -14.87 -3.24
CA THR A 102 -0.24 -14.79 -4.46
C THR A 102 -0.72 -13.38 -4.75
N VAL A 103 -0.36 -12.41 -3.91
CA VAL A 103 -0.78 -11.02 -4.07
C VAL A 103 0.22 -10.29 -4.98
N SER A 104 -0.26 -9.73 -6.09
CA SER A 104 0.57 -8.95 -6.99
C SER A 104 0.45 -7.46 -6.69
N LEU A 105 1.45 -6.69 -7.08
CA LEU A 105 1.41 -5.25 -6.92
C LEU A 105 0.27 -4.63 -7.71
N TRP A 106 -0.04 -5.23 -8.86
CA TRP A 106 -1.15 -4.77 -9.69
C TRP A 106 -2.48 -4.87 -8.93
N GLN A 107 -2.68 -5.97 -8.20
CA GLN A 107 -3.88 -6.15 -7.39
C GLN A 107 -3.99 -5.08 -6.31
N LEU A 108 -2.87 -4.75 -5.65
CA LEU A 108 -2.85 -3.72 -4.63
C LEU A 108 -3.24 -2.37 -5.20
N LYS A 109 -2.72 -2.03 -6.37
CA LYS A 109 -3.03 -0.75 -7.01
C LYS A 109 -4.52 -0.62 -7.34
N ASN A 110 -5.14 -1.70 -7.77
CA ASN A 110 -6.54 -1.67 -8.16
C ASN A 110 -7.50 -1.78 -6.98
N GLN A 111 -7.10 -2.53 -5.96
CA GLN A 111 -7.91 -2.68 -4.76
C GLN A 111 -8.09 -1.36 -4.02
N GLU A 112 -7.07 -0.50 -4.05
CA GLU A 112 -7.13 0.84 -3.46
C GLU A 112 -8.34 1.63 -3.94
N THR A 113 -8.56 1.61 -5.24
CA THR A 113 -9.64 2.39 -5.84
C THR A 113 -10.99 1.97 -5.27
N HIS A 114 -11.20 0.67 -5.12
CA HIS A 114 -12.43 0.14 -4.58
C HIS A 114 -12.65 0.59 -3.13
N MET A 115 -11.61 0.51 -2.32
CA MET A 115 -11.68 0.91 -0.92
C MET A 115 -12.02 2.39 -0.78
N MET A 116 -11.41 3.21 -1.60
CA MET A 116 -11.67 4.65 -1.60
C MET A 116 -13.11 4.95 -2.02
N GLY A 117 -13.61 4.20 -3.00
CA GLY A 117 -14.97 4.34 -3.47
C GLY A 117 -15.98 4.07 -2.36
N ASP A 118 -15.75 3.03 -1.61
CA ASP A 118 -16.63 2.67 -0.50
C ASP A 118 -16.69 3.79 0.54
N ARG A 119 -15.54 4.38 0.84
CA ARG A 119 -15.48 5.48 1.79
C ARG A 119 -16.27 6.69 1.31
N LYS A 120 -16.16 6.99 0.03
CA LYS A 120 -16.88 8.13 -0.54
C LYS A 120 -18.38 7.95 -0.46
N THR A 121 -18.87 6.74 -0.67
CA THR A 121 -20.30 6.49 -0.63
C THR A 121 -20.87 6.58 0.77
N GLN A 122 -20.05 6.42 1.77
CA GLN A 122 -20.49 6.49 3.16
C GLN A 122 -20.49 7.91 3.71
N SER A 123 -19.78 8.78 3.09
CA SER A 123 -19.73 10.17 3.53
C SER A 123 -20.73 11.01 2.78
#